data_a4d7188a75a8407e59cb704aeac93bbd
#
_entry.id   a4d7188a75a8407e59cb704aeac93bbd
#
_cell.length_a   1.000
_cell.length_b   1.000
_cell.length_c   1.000
_cell.angle_alpha   90.00
_cell.angle_beta   90.00
_cell.angle_gamma   90.00
#
_symmetry.space_group_name_H-M   'P 1'
#
loop_
_entity.id
_entity.type
_entity.pdbx_description
1 polymer ?
#
loop_
_entity_poly.entity_id
_entity_poly.type
_entity_poly.pdbx_seq_one_letter_code
_entity_poly.pdbx_strand_id
1 'polypeptide(L)'
;AAVFVKFRKKPTKEQLIQKLVEFKGLPQELELPSAPKQFIQYLEEDNRPQVQMDVNYENGMGVSVGRLREDTVYDYKFIGLSHNTVRGAAGGAVLCAETLKAKGYIQAK
;
A
#
# COMPACT_ATOMS: atom_id res chain seq x y z
N ALA A 1 -8.22 -7.10 -3.51
CA ALA A 1 -9.48 -6.47 -3.06
C ALA A 1 -10.00 -5.51 -4.12
N ALA A 2 -11.31 -5.49 -4.31
CA ALA A 2 -12.00 -4.48 -5.12
C ALA A 2 -12.47 -3.37 -4.18
N VAL A 3 -12.08 -2.14 -4.46
CA VAL A 3 -12.37 -0.98 -3.61
C VAL A 3 -13.22 0.02 -4.38
N PHE A 4 -14.29 0.48 -3.74
CA PHE A 4 -15.20 1.51 -4.24
C PHE A 4 -15.16 2.66 -3.25
N VAL A 5 -14.85 3.86 -3.71
CA VAL A 5 -14.61 5.00 -2.82
C VAL A 5 -15.39 6.23 -3.23
N LYS A 6 -15.96 6.91 -2.22
CA LYS A 6 -16.62 8.21 -2.37
C LYS A 6 -15.89 9.23 -1.51
N PHE A 7 -15.63 10.39 -2.08
CA PHE A 7 -14.93 11.47 -1.39
C PHE A 7 -15.90 12.59 -1.01
N ARG A 8 -15.57 13.37 0.00
CA ARG A 8 -16.28 14.61 0.30
C ARG A 8 -16.09 15.63 -0.82
N LYS A 9 -14.88 15.65 -1.40
CA LYS A 9 -14.52 16.47 -2.55
C LYS A 9 -13.80 15.57 -3.53
N LYS A 10 -14.42 15.31 -4.68
CA LYS A 10 -13.91 14.38 -5.68
C LYS A 10 -12.58 14.87 -6.26
N PRO A 11 -11.47 14.13 -6.10
CA PRO A 11 -10.21 14.45 -6.77
C PRO A 11 -10.25 14.05 -8.23
N THR A 12 -9.28 14.52 -9.02
CA THR A 12 -9.06 13.96 -10.35
C THR A 12 -8.37 12.60 -10.23
N LYS A 13 -8.46 11.78 -11.28
CA LYS A 13 -7.78 10.48 -11.34
C LYS A 13 -6.27 10.65 -11.11
N GLU A 14 -5.65 11.63 -11.76
CA GLU A 14 -4.22 11.93 -11.67
C GLU A 14 -3.81 12.31 -10.25
N GLN A 15 -4.61 13.15 -9.58
CA GLN A 15 -4.37 13.52 -8.19
C GLN A 15 -4.41 12.31 -7.26
N LEU A 16 -5.37 11.41 -7.47
CA LEU A 16 -5.51 10.22 -6.65
C LEU A 16 -4.33 9.27 -6.86
N ILE A 17 -3.91 9.03 -8.10
CA ILE A 17 -2.73 8.20 -8.41
C ILE A 17 -1.48 8.80 -7.77
N GLN A 18 -1.28 10.11 -7.89
CA GLN A 18 -0.14 10.79 -7.31
C GLN A 18 -0.08 10.59 -5.79
N LYS A 19 -1.22 10.76 -5.11
CA LYS A 19 -1.29 10.57 -3.66
C LYS A 19 -1.02 9.13 -3.24
N LEU A 20 -1.44 8.15 -4.02
CA LEU A 20 -1.14 6.75 -3.76
C LEU A 20 0.37 6.47 -3.90
N VAL A 21 0.97 6.93 -4.99
CA VAL A 21 2.39 6.69 -5.29
C VAL A 21 3.32 7.42 -4.32
N GLU A 22 2.95 8.63 -3.90
CA GLU A 22 3.75 9.44 -2.99
C GLU A 22 3.54 9.09 -1.51
N PHE A 23 2.58 8.22 -1.22
CA PHE A 23 2.26 7.90 0.18
C PHE A 23 3.46 7.39 0.95
N LYS A 24 3.70 8.01 2.08
CA LYS A 24 4.71 7.59 3.06
C LYS A 24 4.08 7.59 4.45
N GLY A 25 4.24 6.48 5.14
CA GLY A 25 3.88 6.38 6.54
C GLY A 25 5.11 6.52 7.43
N LEU A 26 4.90 6.43 8.72
CA LEU A 26 5.99 6.48 9.71
C LEU A 26 7.12 5.46 9.42
N PRO A 27 6.82 4.20 9.03
CA PRO A 27 7.88 3.25 8.71
C PRO A 27 8.82 3.71 7.59
N GLN A 28 8.30 4.37 6.55
CA GLN A 28 9.11 4.92 5.47
C GLN A 28 9.94 6.11 5.95
N GLU A 29 9.35 6.98 6.77
CA GLU A 29 10.05 8.14 7.33
C GLU A 29 11.21 7.73 8.23
N LEU A 30 11.04 6.66 9.00
CA LEU A 30 12.07 6.11 9.90
C LEU A 30 13.03 5.16 9.17
N GLU A 31 12.80 4.87 7.90
CA GLU A 31 13.61 3.94 7.11
C GLU A 31 13.81 2.60 7.81
N LEU A 32 12.73 2.04 8.38
CA LEU A 32 12.80 0.79 9.14
C LEU A 32 13.21 -0.39 8.24
N PRO A 33 13.95 -1.39 8.78
CA PRO A 33 14.50 -2.48 7.97
C PRO A 33 13.48 -3.25 7.14
N SER A 34 12.29 -3.52 7.69
CA SER A 34 11.23 -4.26 6.99
C SER A 34 10.27 -3.34 6.22
N ALA A 35 10.46 -2.03 6.27
CA ALA A 35 9.58 -1.10 5.55
C ALA A 35 9.92 -1.08 4.06
N PRO A 36 8.90 -1.19 3.17
CA PRO A 36 9.13 -0.95 1.76
C PRO A 36 9.52 0.51 1.54
N LYS A 37 10.42 0.76 0.61
CA LYS A 37 10.84 2.13 0.27
C LYS A 37 9.70 2.92 -0.36
N GLN A 38 9.00 2.30 -1.30
CA GLN A 38 7.75 2.81 -1.87
C GLN A 38 6.63 1.86 -1.49
N PHE A 39 5.76 2.29 -0.57
CA PHE A 39 4.74 1.43 0.00
C PHE A 39 3.69 1.01 -1.03
N ILE A 40 3.22 1.95 -1.85
CA ILE A 40 2.18 1.70 -2.85
C ILE A 40 2.74 1.97 -4.24
N GLN A 41 2.63 0.98 -5.14
CA GLN A 41 2.85 1.19 -6.57
C GLN A 41 1.51 1.25 -7.31
N TYR A 42 1.45 2.06 -8.37
CA TYR A 42 0.32 2.09 -9.28
C TYR A 42 0.71 1.47 -10.62
N LEU A 43 -0.10 0.54 -11.10
CA LEU A 43 0.12 -0.18 -12.35
C LEU A 43 -0.86 0.32 -13.41
N GLU A 44 -0.32 0.80 -14.53
CA GLU A 44 -1.11 1.42 -15.61
C GLU A 44 -1.85 0.40 -16.49
N GLU A 45 -1.36 -0.83 -16.55
CA GLU A 45 -1.91 -1.87 -17.41
C GLU A 45 -3.29 -2.31 -16.93
N ASP A 46 -4.24 -2.46 -17.87
CA ASP A 46 -5.63 -2.81 -17.57
C ASP A 46 -5.81 -4.21 -16.97
N ASN A 47 -4.82 -5.08 -17.12
CA ASN A 47 -4.85 -6.44 -16.59
C ASN A 47 -4.07 -6.60 -15.28
N ARG A 48 -3.68 -5.51 -14.64
CA ARG A 48 -2.90 -5.54 -13.38
C ARG A 48 -3.58 -4.73 -12.28
N PRO A 49 -3.41 -5.09 -11.01
CA PRO A 49 -2.47 -6.08 -10.49
C PRO A 49 -2.90 -7.52 -10.69
N GLN A 50 -1.92 -8.42 -10.78
CA GLN A 50 -2.11 -9.87 -10.84
C GLN A 50 -1.28 -10.54 -9.75
N VAL A 51 -1.85 -11.56 -9.09
CA VAL A 51 -1.18 -12.23 -7.97
C VAL A 51 0.21 -12.73 -8.35
N GLN A 52 0.33 -13.48 -9.45
CA GLN A 52 1.62 -14.05 -9.86
C GLN A 52 2.70 -13.01 -10.17
N MET A 53 2.30 -11.85 -10.69
CA MET A 53 3.24 -10.82 -11.12
C MET A 53 3.57 -9.81 -10.02
N ASP A 54 2.61 -9.52 -9.15
CA ASP A 54 2.68 -8.32 -8.30
C ASP A 54 2.68 -8.59 -6.80
N VAL A 55 2.35 -9.83 -6.37
CA VAL A 55 2.23 -10.14 -4.94
C VAL A 55 3.53 -9.94 -4.17
N ASN A 56 4.68 -10.14 -4.83
CA ASN A 56 5.99 -10.02 -4.19
C ASN A 56 6.61 -8.62 -4.30
N TYR A 57 5.85 -7.62 -4.74
CA TYR A 57 6.32 -6.25 -4.78
C TYR A 57 6.87 -5.83 -3.41
N GLU A 58 8.06 -5.24 -3.40
CA GLU A 58 8.78 -4.86 -2.18
C GLU A 58 8.90 -6.04 -1.19
N ASN A 59 9.29 -7.22 -1.71
CA ASN A 59 9.41 -8.46 -0.94
C ASN A 59 8.12 -8.87 -0.22
N GLY A 60 6.96 -8.56 -0.79
CA GLY A 60 5.66 -8.84 -0.20
C GLY A 60 5.21 -7.83 0.85
N MET A 61 5.96 -6.77 1.08
CA MET A 61 5.59 -5.72 2.05
C MET A 61 4.91 -4.52 1.43
N GLY A 62 4.97 -4.37 0.11
CA GLY A 62 4.29 -3.30 -0.61
C GLY A 62 2.86 -3.67 -1.02
N VAL A 63 2.14 -2.69 -1.52
CA VAL A 63 0.79 -2.83 -2.03
C VAL A 63 0.76 -2.39 -3.48
N SER A 64 0.14 -3.17 -4.35
CA SER A 64 -0.04 -2.84 -5.76
C SER A 64 -1.47 -2.39 -6.00
N VAL A 65 -1.64 -1.24 -6.63
CA VAL A 65 -2.94 -0.70 -7.01
C VAL A 65 -3.00 -0.56 -8.53
N GLY A 66 -4.13 -0.89 -9.10
CA GLY A 66 -4.35 -0.73 -10.53
C GLY A 66 -5.82 -0.61 -10.86
N ARG A 67 -6.09 -0.40 -12.14
CA ARG A 67 -7.44 -0.28 -12.66
C ARG A 67 -8.27 0.80 -11.97
N LEU A 68 -7.66 1.94 -11.65
CA LEU A 68 -8.37 3.10 -11.14
C LEU A 68 -9.23 3.70 -12.25
N ARG A 69 -10.52 3.74 -12.03
CA ARG A 69 -11.49 4.23 -13.00
C ARG A 69 -12.72 4.79 -12.31
N GLU A 70 -13.47 5.60 -13.01
CA GLU A 70 -14.73 6.14 -12.50
C GLU A 70 -15.76 5.04 -12.25
N ASP A 71 -16.55 5.23 -11.20
CA ASP A 71 -17.66 4.35 -10.87
C ASP A 71 -19.00 5.07 -11.12
N THR A 72 -20.05 4.29 -11.34
CA THR A 72 -21.39 4.85 -11.61
C THR A 72 -22.15 5.22 -10.35
N VAL A 73 -21.81 4.63 -9.21
CA VAL A 73 -22.46 4.86 -7.90
C VAL A 73 -21.56 5.66 -6.96
N TYR A 74 -20.30 5.27 -6.87
CA TYR A 74 -19.27 5.98 -6.10
C TYR A 74 -18.43 6.86 -7.03
N ASP A 75 -17.42 7.52 -6.50
CA ASP A 75 -16.55 8.38 -7.33
C ASP A 75 -15.58 7.55 -8.16
N TYR A 76 -14.87 6.63 -7.52
CA TYR A 76 -13.87 5.79 -8.17
C TYR A 76 -13.93 4.35 -7.65
N LYS A 77 -13.38 3.45 -8.46
CA LYS A 77 -13.13 2.07 -8.09
C LYS A 77 -11.74 1.65 -8.56
N PHE A 78 -11.12 0.74 -7.83
CA PHE A 78 -9.80 0.22 -8.18
C PHE A 78 -9.59 -1.16 -7.56
N ILE A 79 -8.51 -1.81 -7.99
CA ILE A 79 -8.08 -3.10 -7.44
C ILE A 79 -6.81 -2.88 -6.62
N GLY A 80 -6.82 -3.38 -5.40
CA GLY A 80 -5.63 -3.42 -4.54
C GLY A 80 -5.20 -4.86 -4.28
N LEU A 81 -3.88 -5.08 -4.31
CA LEU A 81 -3.27 -6.38 -4.05
C LEU A 81 -2.19 -6.25 -2.98
N SER A 82 -2.27 -7.10 -1.98
CA SER A 82 -1.31 -7.19 -0.88
C SER A 82 -1.02 -8.65 -0.56
N HIS A 83 0.20 -8.94 -0.15
CA HIS A 83 0.59 -10.29 0.25
C HIS A 83 -0.02 -10.66 1.60
N ASN A 84 -0.87 -11.68 1.62
CA ASN A 84 -1.66 -12.05 2.80
C ASN A 84 -0.79 -12.49 4.00
N THR A 85 0.24 -13.29 3.76
CA THR A 85 1.04 -13.87 4.84
C THR A 85 2.30 -13.07 5.18
N VAL A 86 2.76 -12.20 4.29
CA VAL A 86 3.89 -11.30 4.56
C VAL A 86 3.36 -9.96 5.08
N ARG A 87 2.82 -9.09 4.21
CA ARG A 87 2.30 -7.79 4.64
C ARG A 87 1.18 -7.94 5.67
N GLY A 88 0.25 -8.86 5.42
CA GLY A 88 -0.92 -9.06 6.27
C GLY A 88 -0.69 -9.87 7.53
N ALA A 89 0.50 -10.45 7.73
CA ALA A 89 0.78 -11.28 8.91
C ALA A 89 2.22 -11.08 9.39
N ALA A 90 3.14 -11.99 9.05
CA ALA A 90 4.48 -12.05 9.66
C ALA A 90 5.30 -10.76 9.44
N GLY A 91 5.36 -10.28 8.21
CA GLY A 91 6.11 -9.05 7.89
C GLY A 91 5.52 -7.81 8.54
N GLY A 92 4.20 -7.71 8.58
CA GLY A 92 3.51 -6.62 9.26
C GLY A 92 3.76 -6.62 10.77
N ALA A 93 3.79 -7.79 11.38
CA ALA A 93 4.11 -7.94 12.81
C ALA A 93 5.55 -7.51 13.12
N VAL A 94 6.51 -7.94 12.31
CA VAL A 94 7.93 -7.53 12.46
C VAL A 94 8.06 -6.01 12.29
N LEU A 95 7.43 -5.43 11.28
CA LEU A 95 7.46 -3.98 11.06
C LEU A 95 6.86 -3.21 12.24
N CYS A 96 5.79 -3.73 12.84
CA CYS A 96 5.19 -3.15 14.04
C CYS A 96 6.19 -3.14 15.20
N ALA A 97 6.89 -4.24 15.43
CA ALA A 97 7.92 -4.32 16.47
C ALA A 97 9.08 -3.34 16.21
N GLU A 98 9.52 -3.23 14.96
CA GLU A 98 10.55 -2.25 14.57
C GLU A 98 10.11 -0.81 14.87
N THR A 99 8.84 -0.50 14.58
CA THR A 99 8.25 0.82 14.85
C THR A 99 8.22 1.11 16.36
N LEU A 100 7.80 0.12 17.16
CA LEU A 100 7.77 0.26 18.61
C LEU A 100 9.17 0.45 19.20
N LYS A 101 10.15 -0.27 18.67
CA LYS A 101 11.55 -0.06 19.05
C LYS A 101 12.04 1.33 18.71
N ALA A 102 11.79 1.81 17.49
CA ALA A 102 12.20 3.13 17.05
C ALA A 102 11.58 4.25 17.89
N LYS A 103 10.38 4.04 18.40
CA LYS A 103 9.68 4.99 19.26
C LYS A 103 10.01 4.84 20.76
N GLY A 104 10.86 3.89 21.13
CA GLY A 104 11.30 3.71 22.50
C GLY A 104 10.37 2.90 23.39
N TYR A 105 9.33 2.27 22.83
CA TYR A 105 8.43 1.41 23.60
C TYR A 105 9.04 0.05 23.92
N ILE A 106 9.97 -0.42 23.11
CA ILE A 106 10.68 -1.69 23.28
C ILE A 106 12.17 -1.41 23.37
N GLN A 107 12.83 -1.99 24.37
CA GLN A 107 14.27 -1.88 24.56
C GLN A 107 14.90 -3.27 24.59
N ALA A 108 16.14 -3.37 24.08
CA ALA A 108 16.93 -4.60 24.21
C ALA A 108 17.27 -4.84 25.68
N LYS A 109 17.20 -6.09 26.07
CA LYS A 109 17.62 -6.52 27.43
C LYS A 109 19.14 -6.51 27.57
#